data_94309c879323f0508dab2a0ecb2483d6
#
_entry.id   94309c879323f0508dab2a0ecb2483d6
#
_cell.length_a   1.000
_cell.length_b   1.000
_cell.length_c   1.000
_cell.angle_alpha   90.00
_cell.angle_beta   90.00
_cell.angle_gamma   90.00
#
_symmetry.space_group_name_H-M   'P 1'
#
loop_
_entity.id
_entity.type
_entity.pdbx_description
1 polymer ?
#
loop_
_entity_poly.entity_id
_entity_poly.type
_entity_poly.pdbx_seq_one_letter_code
_entity_poly.pdbx_strand_id
1 'polypeptide(L)'
;MKLKIYHLLLTIFLVAPAFAQNKIVINTDLGKEKISKHIYGHFSEHLGTCIYGGYWVGEDSKIPNTAGIRNDVVSALKEIGIPNLRWPGGCFADEYHWMDGIGPRNERPTMINTHWGGVTENNHFGTHEFLELCNQLDCEPVICGNLGSGSVQEMSQWVEYLNSSNISPMTDLRKANGREEPWGVKYWGVGNESWGCGGSMTAEYYANEMRRYGTFTKNYGNNRLYKVACGPNVDDYHWMETLMRDGNPGQSFQGISLHYYTICHDWSKKGSATQFDENEYFTTLKKTLFMDELLEKHITIMDKYDPRNRVGLIVDEWGNW
;
A
#
# COMPACT_ATOMS: atom_id res chain seq x y z
N MET A 1 -55.49 -42.53 29.95
CA MET A 1 -54.20 -41.95 30.40
C MET A 1 -52.98 -42.37 29.58
N LYS A 2 -53.04 -43.40 28.76
CA LYS A 2 -51.88 -43.85 27.92
C LYS A 2 -51.67 -43.07 26.63
N LEU A 3 -52.72 -42.44 26.08
CA LEU A 3 -52.63 -41.70 24.78
C LEU A 3 -51.91 -40.35 24.88
N LYS A 4 -51.90 -39.68 26.02
CA LYS A 4 -51.25 -38.38 26.26
C LYS A 4 -49.71 -38.48 26.37
N ILE A 5 -49.18 -39.63 26.70
CA ILE A 5 -47.73 -39.85 26.86
C ILE A 5 -47.05 -39.99 25.47
N TYR A 6 -47.74 -40.61 24.51
CA TYR A 6 -47.20 -40.76 23.16
C TYR A 6 -47.11 -39.42 22.37
N HIS A 7 -48.03 -38.51 22.63
CA HIS A 7 -47.96 -37.16 21.99
C HIS A 7 -46.86 -36.31 22.62
N LEU A 8 -46.53 -36.48 23.88
CA LEU A 8 -45.42 -35.76 24.52
C LEU A 8 -44.03 -36.27 24.07
N LEU A 9 -43.91 -37.58 23.85
CA LEU A 9 -42.70 -38.21 23.34
C LEU A 9 -42.48 -37.91 21.84
N LEU A 10 -43.54 -37.76 21.03
CA LEU A 10 -43.45 -37.39 19.62
C LEU A 10 -43.04 -35.92 19.44
N THR A 11 -43.48 -35.04 20.34
CA THR A 11 -43.10 -33.61 20.28
C THR A 11 -41.65 -33.34 20.72
N ILE A 12 -41.10 -34.21 21.57
CA ILE A 12 -39.68 -34.09 22.01
C ILE A 12 -38.72 -34.55 20.87
N PHE A 13 -39.14 -35.46 20.01
CA PHE A 13 -38.31 -35.89 18.88
C PHE A 13 -38.28 -34.91 17.69
N LEU A 14 -39.21 -33.93 17.64
CA LEU A 14 -39.28 -32.93 16.55
C LEU A 14 -38.45 -31.66 16.81
N VAL A 15 -37.81 -31.51 17.96
CA VAL A 15 -36.91 -30.41 18.28
C VAL A 15 -35.49 -30.94 18.41
N ALA A 16 -35.05 -31.77 17.47
CA ALA A 16 -33.61 -31.95 17.28
C ALA A 16 -33.07 -30.69 16.59
N PRO A 17 -32.14 -29.94 17.20
CA PRO A 17 -31.54 -28.84 16.49
C PRO A 17 -30.84 -29.40 15.27
N ALA A 18 -31.34 -29.04 14.11
CA ALA A 18 -30.66 -29.29 12.86
C ALA A 18 -29.40 -28.40 12.88
N PHE A 19 -28.28 -28.94 13.33
CA PHE A 19 -27.00 -28.32 13.12
C PHE A 19 -26.72 -28.33 11.61
N ALA A 20 -27.06 -27.25 10.95
CA ALA A 20 -26.64 -27.04 9.56
C ALA A 20 -25.12 -26.93 9.55
N GLN A 21 -24.46 -28.00 9.14
CA GLN A 21 -23.01 -28.01 8.98
C GLN A 21 -22.67 -27.40 7.62
N ASN A 22 -22.17 -26.18 7.65
CA ASN A 22 -21.64 -25.57 6.43
C ASN A 22 -20.39 -26.35 6.00
N LYS A 23 -20.35 -26.79 4.74
CA LYS A 23 -19.22 -27.52 4.17
C LYS A 23 -18.59 -26.67 3.05
N ILE A 24 -17.32 -26.36 3.19
CA ILE A 24 -16.51 -25.76 2.13
C ILE A 24 -15.67 -26.88 1.53
N VAL A 25 -15.71 -27.04 0.20
CA VAL A 25 -14.88 -27.97 -0.56
C VAL A 25 -13.93 -27.16 -1.43
N ILE A 26 -12.63 -27.30 -1.21
CA ILE A 26 -11.59 -26.64 -2.00
C ILE A 26 -10.94 -27.71 -2.88
N ASN A 27 -11.13 -27.60 -4.20
CA ASN A 27 -10.54 -28.50 -5.19
C ASN A 27 -9.23 -27.86 -5.71
N THR A 28 -8.13 -28.12 -5.06
CA THR A 28 -6.82 -27.53 -5.38
C THR A 28 -6.25 -28.02 -6.72
N ASP A 29 -6.67 -29.19 -7.20
CA ASP A 29 -6.33 -29.78 -8.48
C ASP A 29 -6.98 -29.10 -9.69
N LEU A 30 -8.04 -28.29 -9.46
CA LEU A 30 -8.71 -27.50 -10.48
C LEU A 30 -8.11 -26.10 -10.68
N GLY A 31 -7.13 -25.72 -9.85
CA GLY A 31 -6.43 -24.44 -9.96
C GLY A 31 -5.65 -24.34 -11.28
N LYS A 32 -5.93 -23.29 -12.07
CA LYS A 32 -5.24 -23.03 -13.35
C LYS A 32 -4.23 -21.89 -13.26
N GLU A 33 -4.49 -20.93 -12.38
CA GLU A 33 -3.73 -19.70 -12.29
C GLU A 33 -2.96 -19.63 -10.97
N LYS A 34 -1.78 -19.01 -11.03
CA LYS A 34 -0.98 -18.72 -9.84
C LYS A 34 -1.31 -17.32 -9.32
N ILE A 35 -1.87 -17.24 -8.13
CA ILE A 35 -2.09 -15.96 -7.44
C ILE A 35 -0.75 -15.32 -7.14
N SER A 36 -0.59 -14.04 -7.52
CA SER A 36 0.62 -13.28 -7.18
C SER A 36 0.74 -13.10 -5.67
N LYS A 37 1.91 -13.38 -5.11
CA LYS A 37 2.16 -13.13 -3.68
C LYS A 37 1.97 -11.66 -3.29
N HIS A 38 2.15 -10.74 -4.24
CA HIS A 38 2.09 -9.30 -3.99
C HIS A 38 0.69 -8.80 -3.58
N ILE A 39 -0.39 -9.56 -3.84
CA ILE A 39 -1.73 -9.22 -3.33
C ILE A 39 -1.82 -9.26 -1.79
N TYR A 40 -0.85 -9.91 -1.13
CA TYR A 40 -0.72 -9.96 0.33
C TYR A 40 0.24 -8.91 0.87
N GLY A 41 0.63 -7.92 0.05
CA GLY A 41 1.44 -6.79 0.47
C GLY A 41 0.72 -5.92 1.49
N HIS A 42 1.51 -5.22 2.29
CA HIS A 42 0.99 -4.30 3.30
C HIS A 42 1.36 -2.87 2.97
N PHE A 43 0.60 -1.95 3.53
CA PHE A 43 0.74 -0.53 3.40
C PHE A 43 0.98 0.10 4.78
N SER A 44 1.92 1.02 4.85
CA SER A 44 2.22 1.80 6.04
C SER A 44 2.34 3.29 5.71
N GLU A 45 1.85 4.11 6.61
CA GLU A 45 1.83 5.56 6.45
C GLU A 45 2.13 6.26 7.77
N HIS A 46 2.68 7.46 7.71
CA HIS A 46 2.79 8.37 8.86
C HIS A 46 1.41 8.88 9.26
N LEU A 47 0.59 7.98 9.81
CA LEU A 47 -0.79 8.18 10.21
C LEU A 47 -1.02 7.58 11.60
N GLY A 48 -1.51 8.40 12.53
CA GLY A 48 -1.81 7.94 13.89
C GLY A 48 -0.60 7.26 14.54
N THR A 49 -0.77 6.02 14.96
CA THR A 49 0.28 5.21 15.59
C THR A 49 0.86 4.14 14.66
N CYS A 50 0.68 4.26 13.34
CA CYS A 50 1.21 3.25 12.42
C CYS A 50 2.75 3.20 12.48
N ILE A 51 3.40 4.34 12.41
CA ILE A 51 4.87 4.45 12.46
C ILE A 51 5.34 4.64 13.91
N TYR A 52 5.14 5.82 14.49
CA TYR A 52 5.60 6.14 15.83
C TYR A 52 4.70 5.51 16.90
N GLY A 53 5.27 4.62 17.71
CA GLY A 53 4.55 3.78 18.67
C GLY A 53 3.98 2.48 18.06
N GLY A 54 3.91 2.41 16.73
CA GLY A 54 3.58 1.20 15.96
C GLY A 54 4.85 0.43 15.57
N TYR A 55 5.35 0.64 14.34
CA TYR A 55 6.60 -0.01 13.92
C TYR A 55 7.82 0.49 14.69
N TRP A 56 7.89 1.79 14.97
CA TRP A 56 9.04 2.48 15.51
C TRP A 56 8.81 3.01 16.92
N VAL A 57 9.72 2.67 17.84
CA VAL A 57 9.70 3.16 19.22
C VAL A 57 11.02 3.81 19.65
N GLY A 58 12.04 3.77 18.78
CA GLY A 58 13.39 4.22 19.13
C GLY A 58 14.21 3.18 19.88
N GLU A 59 15.53 3.26 19.74
CA GLU A 59 16.45 2.25 20.30
C GLU A 59 16.47 2.26 21.85
N ASP A 60 16.27 3.43 22.45
CA ASP A 60 16.26 3.61 23.90
C ASP A 60 14.92 3.24 24.56
N SER A 61 13.94 2.78 23.78
CA SER A 61 12.64 2.38 24.30
C SER A 61 12.72 1.17 25.23
N LYS A 62 11.88 1.17 26.28
CA LYS A 62 11.69 -0.01 27.14
C LYS A 62 10.89 -1.12 26.45
N ILE A 63 10.18 -0.82 25.37
CA ILE A 63 9.50 -1.80 24.54
C ILE A 63 10.56 -2.62 23.80
N PRO A 64 10.52 -3.98 23.84
CA PRO A 64 11.48 -4.80 23.12
C PRO A 64 11.56 -4.43 21.65
N ASN A 65 12.77 -4.05 21.20
CA ASN A 65 12.98 -3.59 19.84
C ASN A 65 14.36 -4.04 19.32
N THR A 66 14.52 -4.03 18.02
CA THR A 66 15.78 -4.22 17.29
C THR A 66 15.99 -3.02 16.41
N ALA A 67 17.05 -2.25 16.65
CA ALA A 67 17.35 -0.98 15.97
C ALA A 67 16.15 0.00 16.02
N GLY A 68 15.43 0.07 17.14
CA GLY A 68 14.27 0.94 17.34
C GLY A 68 12.94 0.41 16.79
N ILE A 69 12.96 -0.73 16.10
CA ILE A 69 11.79 -1.38 15.49
C ILE A 69 11.22 -2.43 16.45
N ARG A 70 9.91 -2.42 16.68
CA ARG A 70 9.24 -3.31 17.65
C ARG A 70 9.31 -4.77 17.25
N ASN A 71 9.85 -5.60 18.14
CA ASN A 71 10.04 -7.03 17.90
C ASN A 71 8.72 -7.81 17.81
N ASP A 72 7.70 -7.43 18.58
CA ASP A 72 6.38 -8.07 18.56
C ASP A 72 5.66 -7.83 17.22
N VAL A 73 5.74 -6.62 16.67
CA VAL A 73 5.16 -6.29 15.37
C VAL A 73 5.89 -7.03 14.25
N VAL A 74 7.22 -7.04 14.27
CA VAL A 74 8.03 -7.80 13.30
C VAL A 74 7.69 -9.29 13.35
N SER A 75 7.58 -9.85 14.56
CA SER A 75 7.23 -11.27 14.73
C SER A 75 5.87 -11.61 14.12
N ALA A 76 4.85 -10.80 14.40
CA ALA A 76 3.49 -11.00 13.87
C ALA A 76 3.44 -10.90 12.33
N LEU A 77 4.12 -9.91 11.74
CA LEU A 77 4.15 -9.73 10.29
C LEU A 77 4.97 -10.82 9.58
N LYS A 78 6.03 -11.33 10.22
CA LYS A 78 6.79 -12.49 9.70
C LYS A 78 5.96 -13.76 9.74
N GLU A 79 5.15 -13.97 10.75
CA GLU A 79 4.27 -15.14 10.86
C GLU A 79 3.29 -15.22 9.69
N ILE A 80 2.74 -14.10 9.24
CA ILE A 80 1.85 -14.05 8.07
C ILE A 80 2.61 -13.94 6.74
N GLY A 81 3.94 -13.74 6.76
CA GLY A 81 4.80 -13.77 5.58
C GLY A 81 4.51 -12.67 4.56
N ILE A 82 4.42 -11.41 5.00
CA ILE A 82 4.13 -10.31 4.08
C ILE A 82 5.20 -10.20 2.98
N PRO A 83 4.83 -10.14 1.69
CA PRO A 83 5.78 -10.15 0.59
C PRO A 83 6.38 -8.77 0.28
N ASN A 84 5.70 -7.70 0.62
CA ASN A 84 6.15 -6.33 0.42
C ASN A 84 5.48 -5.37 1.40
N LEU A 85 6.12 -4.22 1.62
CA LEU A 85 5.62 -3.15 2.48
C LEU A 85 5.78 -1.81 1.75
N ARG A 86 4.70 -1.06 1.62
CA ARG A 86 4.66 0.28 1.00
C ARG A 86 4.80 1.36 2.07
N TRP A 87 5.63 2.39 1.80
CA TRP A 87 5.95 3.53 2.67
C TRP A 87 6.40 4.73 1.81
N PRO A 88 6.35 6.00 2.22
CA PRO A 88 5.97 6.56 3.54
C PRO A 88 4.47 6.83 3.72
N GLY A 89 3.70 6.54 2.73
CA GLY A 89 2.26 6.74 2.75
C GLY A 89 1.65 6.46 1.39
N GLY A 90 0.47 6.76 1.32
CA GLY A 90 -0.68 7.56 1.12
C GLY A 90 -0.41 9.07 0.95
N CYS A 91 -1.34 9.86 1.41
CA CYS A 91 -1.27 11.31 1.29
C CYS A 91 0.02 11.92 1.86
N PHE A 92 0.56 11.34 2.93
CA PHE A 92 1.82 11.82 3.51
C PHE A 92 3.00 11.74 2.53
N ALA A 93 2.99 10.80 1.57
CA ALA A 93 4.08 10.65 0.62
C ALA A 93 4.33 11.91 -0.22
N ASP A 94 3.26 12.65 -0.56
CA ASP A 94 3.33 13.83 -1.42
C ASP A 94 3.61 15.16 -0.68
N GLU A 95 3.83 15.09 0.64
CA GLU A 95 4.40 16.19 1.44
C GLU A 95 5.75 15.82 2.11
N TYR A 96 6.20 14.54 1.98
CA TYR A 96 7.42 14.07 2.59
C TYR A 96 8.66 14.34 1.74
N HIS A 97 9.64 15.03 2.33
CA HIS A 97 10.95 15.29 1.74
C HIS A 97 11.98 14.29 2.29
N TRP A 98 12.38 13.32 1.48
CA TRP A 98 13.18 12.18 1.92
C TRP A 98 14.53 12.51 2.56
N MET A 99 15.14 13.63 2.14
CA MET A 99 16.41 14.10 2.74
C MET A 99 16.26 14.48 4.21
N ASP A 100 15.08 14.89 4.64
CA ASP A 100 14.79 15.19 6.03
C ASP A 100 14.79 13.93 6.93
N GLY A 101 14.61 12.75 6.34
CA GLY A 101 14.57 11.45 7.01
C GLY A 101 15.88 10.66 6.93
N ILE A 102 17.03 11.28 6.60
CA ILE A 102 18.35 10.64 6.56
C ILE A 102 19.38 11.37 7.43
N GLY A 103 20.55 10.79 7.61
CA GLY A 103 21.59 11.34 8.48
C GLY A 103 21.32 11.14 9.97
N PRO A 104 22.10 11.80 10.85
CA PRO A 104 21.96 11.68 12.31
C PRO A 104 20.57 12.12 12.76
N ARG A 105 19.85 11.26 13.51
CA ARG A 105 18.44 11.50 13.89
C ARG A 105 18.22 12.79 14.67
N ASN A 106 19.14 13.15 15.52
CA ASN A 106 19.06 14.37 16.32
C ASN A 106 19.29 15.67 15.52
N GLU A 107 19.69 15.55 14.26
CA GLU A 107 19.92 16.67 13.34
C GLU A 107 18.82 16.78 12.28
N ARG A 108 17.91 15.78 12.21
CA ARG A 108 16.80 15.76 11.24
C ARG A 108 15.79 16.86 11.57
N PRO A 109 15.35 17.63 10.56
CA PRO A 109 14.33 18.66 10.78
C PRO A 109 12.98 18.02 11.15
N THR A 110 12.14 18.81 11.81
CA THR A 110 10.74 18.47 12.04
C THR A 110 9.87 19.01 10.92
N MET A 111 8.72 18.35 10.68
CA MET A 111 7.70 18.85 9.76
C MET A 111 6.31 18.71 10.39
N ILE A 112 5.33 19.42 9.83
CA ILE A 112 3.93 19.24 10.20
C ILE A 112 3.30 18.24 9.23
N ASN A 113 2.73 17.17 9.75
CA ASN A 113 1.92 16.23 8.98
C ASN A 113 0.54 16.86 8.76
N THR A 114 0.33 17.49 7.61
CA THR A 114 -0.87 18.30 7.37
C THR A 114 -2.10 17.45 7.08
N HIS A 115 -1.91 16.24 6.55
CA HIS A 115 -3.00 15.32 6.21
C HIS A 115 -3.53 14.58 7.43
N TRP A 116 -2.66 14.21 8.38
CA TRP A 116 -3.03 13.31 9.47
C TRP A 116 -2.85 13.97 10.85
N GLY A 117 -3.82 14.81 11.20
CA GLY A 117 -3.95 15.35 12.54
C GLY A 117 -3.13 16.60 12.86
N GLY A 118 -2.37 17.15 11.92
CA GLY A 118 -1.53 18.34 12.15
C GLY A 118 -0.41 18.10 13.18
N VAL A 119 0.01 16.85 13.34
CA VAL A 119 1.05 16.49 14.31
C VAL A 119 2.44 16.85 13.80
N THR A 120 3.38 17.10 14.75
CA THR A 120 4.78 17.30 14.40
C THR A 120 5.46 15.95 14.21
N GLU A 121 5.97 15.70 13.00
CA GLU A 121 6.84 14.56 12.67
C GLU A 121 8.30 14.95 12.97
N ASN A 122 9.05 14.06 13.60
CA ASN A 122 10.47 14.30 13.94
C ASN A 122 11.44 13.67 12.92
N ASN A 123 10.93 13.02 11.89
CA ASN A 123 11.69 12.33 10.84
C ASN A 123 12.69 11.27 11.35
N HIS A 124 12.52 10.78 12.58
CA HIS A 124 13.40 9.75 13.14
C HIS A 124 13.22 8.38 12.49
N PHE A 125 12.06 8.13 11.90
CA PHE A 125 11.82 6.98 11.03
C PHE A 125 11.82 7.47 9.58
N GLY A 126 12.88 7.16 8.86
CA GLY A 126 13.08 7.58 7.49
C GLY A 126 13.57 6.43 6.62
N THR A 127 14.30 6.75 5.55
CA THR A 127 14.74 5.78 4.53
C THR A 127 15.49 4.59 5.13
N HIS A 128 16.47 4.81 6.00
CA HIS A 128 17.27 3.74 6.58
C HIS A 128 16.47 2.86 7.53
N GLU A 129 15.65 3.47 8.37
CA GLU A 129 14.80 2.77 9.33
C GLU A 129 13.71 1.93 8.61
N PHE A 130 13.14 2.46 7.54
CA PHE A 130 12.17 1.71 6.72
C PHE A 130 12.82 0.49 6.03
N LEU A 131 13.99 0.67 5.44
CA LEU A 131 14.70 -0.44 4.77
C LEU A 131 15.24 -1.46 5.77
N GLU A 132 15.58 -1.05 6.99
CA GLU A 132 15.89 -1.99 8.07
C GLU A 132 14.63 -2.77 8.50
N LEU A 133 13.47 -2.14 8.59
CA LEU A 133 12.20 -2.83 8.83
C LEU A 133 11.93 -3.88 7.74
N CYS A 134 12.08 -3.53 6.46
CA CYS A 134 11.92 -4.49 5.37
C CYS A 134 12.93 -5.64 5.44
N ASN A 135 14.18 -5.37 5.83
CA ASN A 135 15.21 -6.38 6.06
C ASN A 135 14.82 -7.35 7.19
N GLN A 136 14.36 -6.81 8.33
CA GLN A 136 13.87 -7.64 9.44
C GLN A 136 12.65 -8.48 9.07
N LEU A 137 11.77 -7.97 8.21
CA LEU A 137 10.57 -8.68 7.73
C LEU A 137 10.86 -9.68 6.60
N ASP A 138 12.02 -9.62 5.96
CA ASP A 138 12.35 -10.34 4.73
C ASP A 138 11.33 -10.06 3.60
N CYS A 139 10.98 -8.78 3.43
CA CYS A 139 10.00 -8.34 2.44
C CYS A 139 10.56 -7.28 1.49
N GLU A 140 9.97 -7.18 0.30
CA GLU A 140 10.35 -6.18 -0.70
C GLU A 140 9.87 -4.78 -0.30
N PRO A 141 10.73 -3.76 -0.28
CA PRO A 141 10.31 -2.38 -0.08
C PRO A 141 9.55 -1.86 -1.32
N VAL A 142 8.46 -1.14 -1.07
CA VAL A 142 7.74 -0.35 -2.08
C VAL A 142 7.79 1.11 -1.61
N ILE A 143 8.54 1.95 -2.28
CA ILE A 143 8.68 3.36 -1.91
C ILE A 143 7.74 4.21 -2.77
N CYS A 144 6.94 5.05 -2.12
CA CYS A 144 6.09 6.04 -2.77
C CYS A 144 6.81 7.39 -2.79
N GLY A 145 7.22 7.84 -3.98
CA GLY A 145 7.94 9.09 -4.15
C GLY A 145 7.02 10.31 -4.22
N ASN A 146 7.48 11.43 -3.68
CA ASN A 146 6.76 12.69 -3.65
C ASN A 146 6.71 13.33 -5.06
N LEU A 147 5.54 13.32 -5.68
CA LEU A 147 5.27 14.04 -6.93
C LEU A 147 4.51 15.35 -6.66
N GLY A 148 3.76 15.40 -5.56
CA GLY A 148 2.88 16.53 -5.22
C GLY A 148 3.64 17.81 -4.88
N SER A 149 4.41 17.83 -3.80
CA SER A 149 5.20 18.99 -3.37
C SER A 149 6.69 18.88 -3.72
N GLY A 150 7.17 17.66 -4.06
CA GLY A 150 8.54 17.39 -4.41
C GLY A 150 8.91 17.82 -5.82
N SER A 151 10.19 17.65 -6.15
CA SER A 151 10.71 17.92 -7.48
C SER A 151 11.17 16.64 -8.18
N VAL A 152 11.24 16.68 -9.52
CA VAL A 152 11.83 15.60 -10.33
C VAL A 152 13.25 15.28 -9.90
N GLN A 153 14.03 16.33 -9.57
CA GLN A 153 15.40 16.17 -9.10
C GLN A 153 15.44 15.42 -7.76
N GLU A 154 14.59 15.79 -6.82
CA GLU A 154 14.51 15.14 -5.50
C GLU A 154 14.18 13.65 -5.62
N MET A 155 13.19 13.28 -6.42
CA MET A 155 12.85 11.88 -6.65
C MET A 155 13.99 11.12 -7.34
N SER A 156 14.62 11.73 -8.36
CA SER A 156 15.77 11.15 -9.05
C SER A 156 16.95 10.90 -8.12
N GLN A 157 17.23 11.85 -7.22
CA GLN A 157 18.29 11.74 -6.22
C GLN A 157 18.00 10.66 -5.19
N TRP A 158 16.73 10.49 -4.77
CA TRP A 158 16.36 9.40 -3.86
C TRP A 158 16.58 8.03 -4.49
N VAL A 159 16.16 7.85 -5.73
CA VAL A 159 16.42 6.59 -6.47
C VAL A 159 17.92 6.35 -6.64
N GLU A 160 18.71 7.38 -6.94
CA GLU A 160 20.16 7.28 -7.05
C GLU A 160 20.80 6.89 -5.70
N TYR A 161 20.40 7.56 -4.62
CA TYR A 161 20.85 7.26 -3.25
C TYR A 161 20.63 5.80 -2.88
N LEU A 162 19.49 5.24 -3.25
CA LEU A 162 19.07 3.88 -2.91
C LEU A 162 19.75 2.81 -3.79
N ASN A 163 20.01 3.11 -5.07
CA ASN A 163 20.26 2.08 -6.06
C ASN A 163 21.59 2.19 -6.81
N SER A 164 22.26 3.36 -6.77
CA SER A 164 23.51 3.55 -7.50
C SER A 164 24.71 2.99 -6.74
N SER A 165 25.61 2.31 -7.46
CA SER A 165 26.97 1.98 -7.01
C SER A 165 28.03 2.88 -7.66
N ASN A 166 27.66 3.80 -8.55
CA ASN A 166 28.58 4.72 -9.20
C ASN A 166 29.07 5.78 -8.21
N ILE A 167 30.21 6.39 -8.50
CA ILE A 167 30.74 7.53 -7.71
C ILE A 167 29.87 8.76 -8.00
N SER A 168 29.21 9.27 -6.99
CA SER A 168 28.37 10.46 -7.09
C SER A 168 28.09 11.07 -5.70
N PRO A 169 27.64 12.33 -5.63
CA PRO A 169 27.26 12.93 -4.35
C PRO A 169 26.22 12.14 -3.56
N MET A 170 25.27 11.47 -4.23
CA MET A 170 24.22 10.68 -3.58
C MET A 170 24.76 9.37 -3.01
N THR A 171 25.70 8.71 -3.72
CA THR A 171 26.36 7.51 -3.19
C THR A 171 27.32 7.82 -2.06
N ASP A 172 28.03 8.94 -2.14
CA ASP A 172 28.89 9.42 -1.05
C ASP A 172 28.05 9.78 0.20
N LEU A 173 26.91 10.43 0.02
CA LEU A 173 25.97 10.73 1.10
C LEU A 173 25.43 9.46 1.75
N ARG A 174 25.04 8.43 0.94
CA ARG A 174 24.62 7.12 1.50
C ARG A 174 25.70 6.48 2.36
N LYS A 175 26.95 6.49 1.88
CA LYS A 175 28.11 5.95 2.63
C LYS A 175 28.37 6.75 3.91
N ALA A 176 28.32 8.07 3.85
CA ALA A 176 28.44 8.94 5.02
C ALA A 176 27.36 8.64 6.07
N ASN A 177 26.16 8.24 5.62
CA ASN A 177 25.05 7.82 6.46
C ASN A 177 25.14 6.34 6.90
N GLY A 178 26.29 5.67 6.70
CA GLY A 178 26.58 4.33 7.23
C GLY A 178 26.17 3.18 6.34
N ARG A 179 25.81 3.42 5.06
CA ARG A 179 25.45 2.34 4.12
C ARG A 179 26.36 2.36 2.89
N GLU A 180 27.26 1.39 2.82
CA GLU A 180 28.22 1.27 1.69
C GLU A 180 27.50 0.83 0.41
N GLU A 181 26.78 -0.30 0.45
CA GLU A 181 26.17 -0.92 -0.70
C GLU A 181 24.74 -0.41 -0.96
N PRO A 182 24.30 -0.32 -2.23
CA PRO A 182 22.92 0.01 -2.55
C PRO A 182 21.95 -1.06 -2.02
N TRP A 183 20.70 -0.64 -1.76
CA TRP A 183 19.66 -1.60 -1.35
C TRP A 183 19.02 -2.34 -2.54
N GLY A 184 19.06 -1.75 -3.73
CA GLY A 184 18.44 -2.34 -4.90
C GLY A 184 16.91 -2.28 -4.87
N VAL A 185 16.33 -1.19 -4.38
CA VAL A 185 14.88 -0.97 -4.33
C VAL A 185 14.30 -1.07 -5.73
N LYS A 186 13.32 -1.96 -5.90
CA LYS A 186 12.71 -2.27 -7.20
C LYS A 186 11.38 -1.55 -7.42
N TYR A 187 10.51 -1.55 -6.42
CA TYR A 187 9.15 -1.03 -6.56
C TYR A 187 9.08 0.43 -6.16
N TRP A 188 8.57 1.26 -7.07
CA TRP A 188 8.60 2.70 -6.94
C TRP A 188 7.27 3.34 -7.36
N GLY A 189 6.51 3.87 -6.41
CA GLY A 189 5.34 4.71 -6.67
C GLY A 189 5.76 6.11 -7.12
N VAL A 190 5.10 6.64 -8.14
CA VAL A 190 5.33 8.01 -8.65
C VAL A 190 4.11 8.86 -8.31
N GLY A 191 4.13 9.43 -7.11
CA GLY A 191 3.01 10.13 -6.51
C GLY A 191 1.97 9.18 -5.88
N ASN A 192 1.07 9.76 -5.10
CA ASN A 192 -0.07 9.11 -4.46
C ASN A 192 -1.31 9.97 -4.60
N GLU A 193 -2.45 9.37 -5.00
CA GLU A 193 -3.74 10.07 -5.08
C GLU A 193 -3.65 11.48 -5.67
N SER A 194 -2.92 11.59 -6.78
CA SER A 194 -2.60 12.89 -7.38
C SER A 194 -3.85 13.66 -7.87
N TRP A 195 -4.98 12.96 -8.01
CA TRP A 195 -6.31 13.54 -8.22
C TRP A 195 -6.89 14.22 -6.97
N GLY A 196 -6.36 13.92 -5.79
CA GLY A 196 -6.79 14.40 -4.48
C GLY A 196 -5.66 15.00 -3.67
N CYS A 197 -5.33 14.38 -2.54
CA CYS A 197 -4.31 14.87 -1.60
C CYS A 197 -2.91 14.99 -2.19
N GLY A 198 -2.59 14.22 -3.22
CA GLY A 198 -1.30 14.28 -3.90
C GLY A 198 -1.17 15.41 -4.94
N GLY A 199 -2.05 16.42 -4.93
CA GLY A 199 -1.85 17.61 -5.76
C GLY A 199 -3.09 18.13 -6.49
N SER A 200 -4.26 17.47 -6.35
CA SER A 200 -5.55 17.88 -6.97
C SER A 200 -5.42 18.10 -8.49
N MET A 201 -4.75 17.17 -9.17
CA MET A 201 -4.41 17.26 -10.59
C MET A 201 -5.55 16.73 -11.46
N THR A 202 -5.61 17.17 -12.72
CA THR A 202 -6.40 16.48 -13.76
C THR A 202 -5.60 15.27 -14.27
N ALA A 203 -6.30 14.31 -14.89
CA ALA A 203 -5.68 13.11 -15.45
C ALA A 203 -4.60 13.47 -16.52
N GLU A 204 -4.87 14.46 -17.36
CA GLU A 204 -3.97 14.92 -18.42
C GLU A 204 -2.70 15.57 -17.84
N TYR A 205 -2.86 16.37 -16.79
CA TYR A 205 -1.72 16.99 -16.11
C TYR A 205 -0.84 15.93 -15.47
N TYR A 206 -1.45 14.99 -14.70
CA TYR A 206 -0.71 13.90 -14.09
C TYR A 206 -0.01 13.01 -15.14
N ALA A 207 -0.66 12.68 -16.25
CA ALA A 207 -0.03 11.88 -17.32
C ALA A 207 1.24 12.54 -17.87
N ASN A 208 1.26 13.88 -17.99
CA ASN A 208 2.46 14.63 -18.37
C ASN A 208 3.54 14.60 -17.28
N GLU A 209 3.16 14.81 -16.02
CA GLU A 209 4.09 14.70 -14.88
C GLU A 209 4.65 13.27 -14.76
N MET A 210 3.82 12.22 -14.89
CA MET A 210 4.28 10.84 -14.88
C MET A 210 5.36 10.58 -15.93
N ARG A 211 5.19 11.08 -17.15
CA ARG A 211 6.20 10.97 -18.22
C ARG A 211 7.49 11.69 -17.84
N ARG A 212 7.38 12.88 -17.26
CA ARG A 212 8.53 13.70 -16.83
C ARG A 212 9.29 13.00 -15.70
N TYR A 213 8.61 12.61 -14.61
CA TYR A 213 9.21 11.90 -13.50
C TYR A 213 9.76 10.53 -13.93
N GLY A 214 9.00 9.78 -14.71
CA GLY A 214 9.41 8.49 -15.25
C GLY A 214 10.66 8.53 -16.11
N THR A 215 10.91 9.69 -16.78
CA THR A 215 12.11 9.94 -17.58
C THR A 215 13.37 10.05 -16.71
N PHE A 216 13.28 10.67 -15.54
CA PHE A 216 14.43 10.94 -14.67
C PHE A 216 14.60 9.89 -13.57
N THR A 217 13.60 9.09 -13.28
CA THR A 217 13.65 7.95 -12.36
C THR A 217 14.33 6.77 -13.06
N LYS A 218 15.67 6.69 -12.95
CA LYS A 218 16.53 5.80 -13.75
C LYS A 218 16.77 4.45 -13.10
N ASN A 219 17.09 3.48 -13.93
CA ASN A 219 17.65 2.20 -13.49
C ASN A 219 19.14 2.36 -13.20
N TYR A 220 19.64 1.68 -12.17
CA TYR A 220 21.05 1.63 -11.80
C TYR A 220 21.58 0.20 -11.81
N GLY A 221 22.73 -0.02 -12.40
CA GLY A 221 23.34 -1.36 -12.53
C GLY A 221 22.38 -2.38 -13.13
N ASN A 222 22.20 -3.49 -12.44
CA ASN A 222 21.26 -4.56 -12.83
C ASN A 222 19.86 -4.37 -12.23
N ASN A 223 19.68 -3.38 -11.36
CA ASN A 223 18.37 -3.10 -10.78
C ASN A 223 17.46 -2.43 -11.83
N ARG A 224 16.30 -3.03 -12.03
CA ARG A 224 15.26 -2.52 -12.93
C ARG A 224 14.08 -2.10 -12.08
N LEU A 225 13.82 -0.78 -12.06
CA LEU A 225 12.67 -0.24 -11.37
C LEU A 225 11.38 -0.74 -12.01
N TYR A 226 10.45 -1.12 -11.16
CA TYR A 226 9.05 -1.31 -11.48
C TYR A 226 8.30 -0.07 -10.98
N LYS A 227 8.10 0.89 -11.89
CA LYS A 227 7.44 2.15 -11.57
C LYS A 227 5.93 1.98 -11.60
N VAL A 228 5.27 2.41 -10.55
CA VAL A 228 3.81 2.39 -10.39
C VAL A 228 3.32 3.83 -10.51
N ALA A 229 2.53 4.09 -11.54
CA ALA A 229 1.86 5.37 -11.71
C ALA A 229 0.67 5.49 -10.75
N CYS A 230 0.42 6.69 -10.23
CA CYS A 230 -0.80 6.98 -9.48
C CYS A 230 -2.02 6.76 -10.38
N GLY A 231 -2.81 5.77 -10.07
CA GLY A 231 -3.99 5.39 -10.83
C GLY A 231 -5.28 6.04 -10.34
N PRO A 232 -6.42 5.57 -10.82
CA PRO A 232 -7.72 6.21 -10.59
C PRO A 232 -8.20 6.08 -9.14
N ASN A 233 -9.07 7.03 -8.77
CA ASN A 233 -9.94 6.89 -7.61
C ASN A 233 -11.15 6.04 -7.99
N VAL A 234 -11.28 4.86 -7.38
CA VAL A 234 -12.44 3.96 -7.55
C VAL A 234 -12.78 3.76 -9.04
N ASP A 235 -13.88 4.29 -9.52
CA ASP A 235 -14.41 4.15 -10.88
C ASP A 235 -14.12 5.34 -11.81
N ASP A 236 -13.07 6.10 -11.53
CA ASP A 236 -12.62 7.13 -12.47
C ASP A 236 -11.95 6.48 -13.70
N TYR A 237 -12.79 5.95 -14.58
CA TYR A 237 -12.34 5.31 -15.83
C TYR A 237 -11.69 6.31 -16.80
N HIS A 238 -12.03 7.61 -16.69
CA HIS A 238 -11.39 8.66 -17.48
C HIS A 238 -9.90 8.82 -17.09
N TRP A 239 -9.59 8.78 -15.80
CA TRP A 239 -8.21 8.79 -15.32
C TRP A 239 -7.40 7.60 -15.86
N MET A 240 -7.97 6.39 -15.76
CA MET A 240 -7.33 5.17 -16.28
C MET A 240 -7.09 5.28 -17.79
N GLU A 241 -8.10 5.68 -18.56
CA GLU A 241 -7.99 5.79 -20.01
C GLU A 241 -6.96 6.84 -20.43
N THR A 242 -6.97 8.01 -19.80
CA THR A 242 -6.03 9.09 -20.07
C THR A 242 -4.59 8.67 -19.77
N LEU A 243 -4.37 8.03 -18.64
CA LEU A 243 -3.04 7.57 -18.25
C LEU A 243 -2.51 6.48 -19.19
N MET A 244 -3.34 5.53 -19.59
CA MET A 244 -2.96 4.49 -20.54
C MET A 244 -2.73 5.03 -21.95
N ARG A 245 -3.47 6.04 -22.39
CA ARG A 245 -3.32 6.66 -23.70
C ARG A 245 -2.09 7.58 -23.78
N ASP A 246 -1.91 8.45 -22.77
CA ASP A 246 -0.99 9.58 -22.83
C ASP A 246 0.26 9.42 -21.94
N GLY A 247 0.22 8.55 -20.94
CA GLY A 247 1.28 8.36 -19.94
C GLY A 247 2.50 7.55 -20.41
N ASN A 248 2.48 7.00 -21.62
CA ASN A 248 3.52 6.14 -22.20
C ASN A 248 3.73 4.81 -21.42
N PRO A 249 2.68 3.96 -21.35
CA PRO A 249 2.69 2.71 -20.60
C PRO A 249 3.78 1.74 -21.07
N GLY A 250 4.36 1.00 -20.12
CA GLY A 250 5.45 0.06 -20.37
C GLY A 250 6.83 0.70 -20.53
N GLN A 251 6.92 2.02 -20.72
CA GLN A 251 8.17 2.77 -20.76
C GLN A 251 8.31 3.70 -19.55
N SER A 252 7.34 4.60 -19.34
CA SER A 252 7.37 5.52 -18.20
C SER A 252 6.99 4.80 -16.89
N PHE A 253 6.11 3.82 -16.94
CA PHE A 253 5.67 2.99 -15.81
C PHE A 253 5.37 1.57 -16.24
N GLN A 254 5.37 0.63 -15.26
CA GLN A 254 5.09 -0.79 -15.42
C GLN A 254 3.87 -1.24 -14.61
N GLY A 255 3.34 -0.37 -13.75
CA GLY A 255 2.12 -0.59 -12.98
C GLY A 255 1.29 0.68 -12.88
N ILE A 256 0.01 0.52 -12.64
CA ILE A 256 -0.93 1.60 -12.31
C ILE A 256 -1.62 1.22 -11.02
N SER A 257 -1.66 2.12 -10.04
CA SER A 257 -2.36 1.90 -8.79
C SER A 257 -3.88 1.96 -8.96
N LEU A 258 -4.60 1.36 -8.03
CA LEU A 258 -6.05 1.50 -7.88
C LEU A 258 -6.36 1.55 -6.40
N HIS A 259 -7.13 2.55 -5.97
CA HIS A 259 -7.58 2.70 -4.60
C HIS A 259 -9.08 2.47 -4.50
N TYR A 260 -9.49 1.64 -3.54
CA TYR A 260 -10.89 1.42 -3.19
C TYR A 260 -11.06 1.12 -1.71
N TYR A 261 -11.73 2.00 -1.00
CA TYR A 261 -12.15 1.78 0.38
C TYR A 261 -13.64 1.45 0.47
N THR A 262 -13.95 0.32 1.11
CA THR A 262 -15.34 -0.06 1.39
C THR A 262 -15.81 0.69 2.63
N ILE A 263 -16.85 1.50 2.48
CA ILE A 263 -17.44 2.29 3.56
C ILE A 263 -18.91 1.92 3.65
N CYS A 264 -19.38 1.56 4.85
CA CYS A 264 -20.76 1.11 5.06
C CYS A 264 -21.78 2.16 4.59
N HIS A 265 -21.61 3.42 4.99
CA HIS A 265 -22.48 4.53 4.62
C HIS A 265 -21.81 5.44 3.58
N ASP A 266 -21.14 6.52 4.04
CA ASP A 266 -20.40 7.48 3.23
C ASP A 266 -19.18 8.03 3.99
N TRP A 267 -18.38 8.87 3.34
CA TRP A 267 -17.17 9.45 3.93
C TRP A 267 -17.41 10.30 5.17
N SER A 268 -18.61 10.90 5.32
CA SER A 268 -19.00 11.70 6.48
C SER A 268 -19.51 10.84 7.64
N LYS A 269 -20.00 9.62 7.34
CA LYS A 269 -20.54 8.66 8.30
C LYS A 269 -20.05 7.26 7.97
N LYS A 270 -18.87 6.89 8.46
CA LYS A 270 -18.22 5.63 8.11
C LYS A 270 -18.80 4.41 8.85
N GLY A 271 -19.42 4.58 10.00
CA GLY A 271 -19.89 3.52 10.88
C GLY A 271 -18.90 3.20 12.00
N SER A 272 -19.27 2.30 12.90
CA SER A 272 -18.43 1.85 14.00
C SER A 272 -17.69 0.57 13.62
N ALA A 273 -16.39 0.50 13.92
CA ALA A 273 -15.60 -0.72 13.72
C ALA A 273 -15.99 -1.87 14.68
N THR A 274 -16.64 -1.57 15.81
CA THR A 274 -16.91 -2.54 16.88
C THR A 274 -18.38 -2.59 17.32
N GLN A 275 -19.19 -1.62 16.92
CA GLN A 275 -20.61 -1.50 17.30
C GLN A 275 -21.45 -1.28 16.03
N PHE A 276 -21.55 -2.30 15.21
CA PHE A 276 -22.33 -2.33 14.00
C PHE A 276 -23.46 -3.36 14.08
N ASP A 277 -24.57 -3.10 13.41
CA ASP A 277 -25.68 -4.05 13.31
C ASP A 277 -25.53 -4.99 12.11
N GLU A 278 -26.49 -5.92 11.98
CA GLU A 278 -26.49 -6.91 10.90
C GLU A 278 -26.63 -6.25 9.51
N ASN A 279 -27.39 -5.14 9.40
CA ASN A 279 -27.56 -4.42 8.13
C ASN A 279 -26.27 -3.73 7.71
N GLU A 280 -25.56 -3.10 8.64
CA GLU A 280 -24.26 -2.48 8.40
C GLU A 280 -23.22 -3.53 7.97
N TYR A 281 -23.20 -4.70 8.63
CA TYR A 281 -22.34 -5.81 8.26
C TYR A 281 -22.59 -6.28 6.83
N PHE A 282 -23.82 -6.63 6.48
CA PHE A 282 -24.15 -7.11 5.12
C PHE A 282 -24.04 -6.01 4.06
N THR A 283 -24.29 -4.75 4.40
CA THR A 283 -24.06 -3.61 3.49
C THR A 283 -22.60 -3.49 3.14
N THR A 284 -21.72 -3.60 4.12
CA THR A 284 -20.27 -3.58 3.91
C THR A 284 -19.83 -4.74 3.02
N LEU A 285 -20.24 -5.98 3.34
CA LEU A 285 -19.93 -7.14 2.49
C LEU A 285 -20.43 -6.99 1.05
N LYS A 286 -21.65 -6.47 0.87
CA LYS A 286 -22.20 -6.21 -0.48
C LYS A 286 -21.37 -5.19 -1.25
N LYS A 287 -20.94 -4.12 -0.58
CA LYS A 287 -20.14 -3.07 -1.22
C LYS A 287 -18.74 -3.56 -1.63
N THR A 288 -18.17 -4.55 -0.93
CA THR A 288 -16.87 -5.13 -1.32
C THR A 288 -16.94 -5.82 -2.68
N LEU A 289 -18.10 -6.32 -3.11
CA LEU A 289 -18.28 -6.94 -4.41
C LEU A 289 -18.07 -5.96 -5.57
N PHE A 290 -18.12 -4.65 -5.32
CA PHE A 290 -17.82 -3.65 -6.33
C PHE A 290 -16.37 -3.72 -6.83
N MET A 291 -15.46 -4.29 -6.04
CA MET A 291 -14.06 -4.52 -6.45
C MET A 291 -13.99 -5.38 -7.73
N ASP A 292 -14.88 -6.37 -7.88
CA ASP A 292 -14.93 -7.22 -9.06
C ASP A 292 -15.21 -6.41 -10.34
N GLU A 293 -16.22 -5.53 -10.28
CA GLU A 293 -16.55 -4.60 -11.37
C GLU A 293 -15.41 -3.62 -11.67
N LEU A 294 -14.76 -3.08 -10.64
CA LEU A 294 -13.64 -2.16 -10.80
C LEU A 294 -12.47 -2.84 -11.53
N LEU A 295 -12.10 -4.05 -11.10
CA LEU A 295 -11.03 -4.80 -11.73
C LEU A 295 -11.34 -5.10 -13.19
N GLU A 296 -12.54 -5.61 -13.50
CA GLU A 296 -12.96 -5.93 -14.87
C GLU A 296 -12.90 -4.71 -15.79
N LYS A 297 -13.48 -3.59 -15.37
CA LYS A 297 -13.57 -2.38 -16.20
C LYS A 297 -12.21 -1.70 -16.38
N HIS A 298 -11.40 -1.57 -15.32
CA HIS A 298 -10.07 -0.99 -15.44
C HIS A 298 -9.15 -1.87 -16.31
N ILE A 299 -9.16 -3.18 -16.13
CA ILE A 299 -8.38 -4.10 -16.96
C ILE A 299 -8.83 -4.02 -18.43
N THR A 300 -10.13 -3.93 -18.69
CA THR A 300 -10.65 -3.76 -20.07
C THR A 300 -10.08 -2.49 -20.75
N ILE A 301 -9.98 -1.40 -20.01
CA ILE A 301 -9.33 -0.18 -20.51
C ILE A 301 -7.85 -0.40 -20.74
N MET A 302 -7.16 -1.04 -19.80
CA MET A 302 -5.73 -1.32 -19.92
C MET A 302 -5.45 -2.20 -21.15
N ASP A 303 -6.19 -3.25 -21.38
CA ASP A 303 -6.04 -4.17 -22.53
C ASP A 303 -6.18 -3.45 -23.87
N LYS A 304 -7.06 -2.45 -23.97
CA LYS A 304 -7.23 -1.62 -25.17
C LYS A 304 -5.92 -0.93 -25.58
N TYR A 305 -5.12 -0.45 -24.62
CA TYR A 305 -3.91 0.34 -24.85
C TYR A 305 -2.61 -0.47 -24.70
N ASP A 306 -2.66 -1.56 -23.95
CA ASP A 306 -1.51 -2.45 -23.74
C ASP A 306 -1.88 -3.95 -23.99
N PRO A 307 -2.19 -4.35 -25.23
CA PRO A 307 -2.58 -5.72 -25.56
C PRO A 307 -1.49 -6.77 -25.32
N ARG A 308 -0.31 -6.36 -24.88
CA ARG A 308 0.80 -7.24 -24.48
C ARG A 308 0.92 -7.41 -22.97
N ASN A 309 0.03 -6.83 -22.18
CA ASN A 309 -0.02 -6.93 -20.71
C ASN A 309 1.33 -6.62 -20.03
N ARG A 310 2.00 -5.54 -20.47
CA ARG A 310 3.27 -5.08 -19.89
C ARG A 310 3.08 -4.25 -18.63
N VAL A 311 1.88 -3.73 -18.41
CA VAL A 311 1.49 -2.88 -17.29
C VAL A 311 0.54 -3.65 -16.39
N GLY A 312 0.89 -3.79 -15.12
CA GLY A 312 0.04 -4.43 -14.12
C GLY A 312 -0.91 -3.45 -13.44
N LEU A 313 -2.08 -3.93 -13.03
CA LEU A 313 -2.96 -3.22 -12.11
C LEU A 313 -2.54 -3.55 -10.68
N ILE A 314 -2.29 -2.52 -9.87
CA ILE A 314 -1.77 -2.63 -8.50
C ILE A 314 -2.80 -2.03 -7.54
N VAL A 315 -3.51 -2.88 -6.81
CA VAL A 315 -4.42 -2.38 -5.75
C VAL A 315 -3.57 -2.15 -4.50
N ASP A 316 -3.00 -0.96 -4.36
CA ASP A 316 -2.03 -0.62 -3.30
C ASP A 316 -2.63 0.17 -2.13
N GLU A 317 -3.89 0.57 -2.24
CA GLU A 317 -4.71 0.98 -1.11
C GLU A 317 -6.12 0.39 -1.22
N TRP A 318 -6.50 -0.40 -0.23
CA TRP A 318 -7.83 -0.97 -0.11
C TRP A 318 -8.12 -1.36 1.34
N GLY A 319 -9.40 -1.46 1.67
CA GLY A 319 -9.81 -1.90 2.99
C GLY A 319 -11.23 -1.51 3.32
N ASN A 320 -11.65 -1.90 4.53
CA ASN A 320 -12.87 -1.42 5.14
C ASN A 320 -12.51 -0.27 6.07
N TRP A 321 -13.21 0.84 5.93
CA TRP A 321 -12.96 2.04 6.72
C TRP A 321 -14.18 2.43 7.56
#